data_04e2ba650deef2a6aca40bd7715f938f
#
_entry.id   04e2ba650deef2a6aca40bd7715f938f
#
_cell.length_a   1.000
_cell.length_b   1.000
_cell.length_c   1.000
_cell.angle_alpha   90.00
_cell.angle_beta   90.00
_cell.angle_gamma   90.00
#
_symmetry.space_group_name_H-M   'P 1'
#
loop_
_entity.id
_entity.type
_entity.pdbx_description
1 polymer ?
#
loop_
_entity_poly.entity_id
_entity_poly.type
_entity_poly.pdbx_seq_one_letter_code
_entity_poly.pdbx_strand_id
1 'polypeptide(L)'
;KKNFKSYIGIDIKRKNSWKKKDRKVLFKNADCYQIGKFLKHRNLIITQSALEHFKYDLKFFEIIQKKISSKKKIIQIHLVPSYTSLFTYLCHGYRHYNLNSISRITRLFKKNCQIKLLALGSSKLNWFHFKNITLNKKNYLKQKDVNNNYYRKLISIINENVRSKDKSLPNFYALVIFHNFKEKIHNI
;
A
#
# COMPACT_ATOMS: atom_id res chain seq x y z
N LYS A 1 -15.99 13.79 -9.44
CA LYS A 1 -15.16 13.24 -10.56
C LYS A 1 -13.71 13.37 -10.17
N LYS A 2 -12.94 12.25 -10.07
CA LYS A 2 -11.51 12.27 -9.74
C LYS A 2 -10.73 12.78 -10.96
N ASN A 3 -10.20 13.99 -10.86
CA ASN A 3 -9.45 14.60 -11.96
C ASN A 3 -7.96 14.24 -11.91
N PHE A 4 -7.59 12.99 -12.23
CA PHE A 4 -6.21 12.67 -12.57
C PHE A 4 -5.98 12.85 -14.08
N LYS A 5 -4.82 13.40 -14.45
CA LYS A 5 -4.46 13.60 -15.87
C LYS A 5 -4.17 12.28 -16.56
N SER A 6 -3.47 11.38 -15.90
CA SER A 6 -3.16 10.05 -16.42
C SER A 6 -2.70 9.10 -15.30
N TYR A 7 -2.93 7.82 -15.50
CA TYR A 7 -2.54 6.72 -14.63
C TYR A 7 -1.72 5.68 -15.39
N ILE A 8 -0.65 5.16 -14.77
CA ILE A 8 0.09 4.00 -15.27
C ILE A 8 0.05 2.92 -14.19
N GLY A 9 -0.56 1.78 -14.50
CA GLY A 9 -0.47 0.56 -13.71
C GLY A 9 0.70 -0.30 -14.22
N ILE A 10 1.51 -0.84 -13.31
CA ILE A 10 2.64 -1.72 -13.62
C ILE A 10 2.42 -3.04 -12.90
N ASP A 11 2.56 -4.14 -13.62
CA ASP A 11 2.51 -5.49 -13.06
C ASP A 11 3.42 -6.40 -13.89
N ILE A 12 4.06 -7.37 -13.24
CA ILE A 12 4.91 -8.37 -13.91
C ILE A 12 4.09 -9.34 -14.77
N LYS A 13 2.80 -9.49 -14.45
CA LYS A 13 1.88 -10.34 -15.22
C LYS A 13 0.80 -9.49 -15.88
N ARG A 14 0.62 -9.67 -17.19
CA ARG A 14 -0.50 -9.07 -17.90
C ARG A 14 -1.82 -9.66 -17.41
N LYS A 15 -2.77 -8.80 -17.04
CA LYS A 15 -4.11 -9.21 -16.59
C LYS A 15 -5.13 -9.05 -17.71
N ASN A 16 -6.10 -9.97 -17.79
CA ASN A 16 -7.20 -9.90 -18.78
C ASN A 16 -8.02 -8.62 -18.65
N SER A 17 -8.15 -8.08 -17.44
CA SER A 17 -8.85 -6.82 -17.17
C SER A 17 -8.21 -5.58 -17.81
N TRP A 18 -6.97 -5.68 -18.32
CA TRP A 18 -6.26 -4.56 -18.98
C TRP A 18 -6.77 -4.26 -20.40
N LYS A 19 -7.79 -4.95 -20.86
CA LYS A 19 -8.38 -4.77 -22.21
C LYS A 19 -9.20 -3.48 -22.35
N LYS A 20 -9.61 -2.83 -21.25
CA LYS A 20 -10.37 -1.57 -21.31
C LYS A 20 -9.45 -0.44 -21.77
N LYS A 21 -9.68 0.05 -22.97
CA LYS A 21 -8.99 1.22 -23.53
C LYS A 21 -9.56 2.51 -22.91
N ASP A 22 -8.90 3.01 -21.88
CA ASP A 22 -9.11 4.38 -21.42
C ASP A 22 -7.85 5.17 -21.78
N ARG A 23 -8.00 6.30 -22.52
CA ARG A 23 -6.88 7.14 -22.92
C ARG A 23 -6.07 7.69 -21.73
N LYS A 24 -6.69 7.77 -20.56
CA LYS A 24 -6.05 8.24 -19.32
C LYS A 24 -5.42 7.13 -18.49
N VAL A 25 -5.74 5.86 -18.79
CA VAL A 25 -5.29 4.70 -18.03
C VAL A 25 -4.46 3.78 -18.91
N LEU A 26 -3.21 3.62 -18.58
CA LEU A 26 -2.26 2.77 -19.28
C LEU A 26 -1.75 1.67 -18.35
N PHE A 27 -1.75 0.43 -18.82
CA PHE A 27 -1.14 -0.68 -18.11
C PHE A 27 0.12 -1.16 -18.85
N LYS A 28 1.18 -1.42 -18.11
CA LYS A 28 2.46 -1.91 -18.61
C LYS A 28 2.85 -3.22 -17.93
N ASN A 29 3.19 -4.21 -18.74
CA ASN A 29 3.85 -5.41 -18.26
C ASN A 29 5.32 -5.05 -18.03
N ALA A 30 5.72 -4.94 -16.78
CA ALA A 30 7.07 -4.56 -16.39
C ALA A 30 7.37 -5.00 -14.96
N ASP A 31 8.64 -5.27 -14.69
CA ASP A 31 9.13 -5.52 -13.35
C ASP A 31 9.08 -4.23 -12.49
N CYS A 32 8.85 -4.39 -11.20
CA CYS A 32 8.81 -3.26 -10.25
C CYS A 32 10.12 -2.46 -10.21
N TYR A 33 11.28 -3.08 -10.49
CA TYR A 33 12.57 -2.41 -10.56
C TYR A 33 12.76 -1.55 -11.82
N GLN A 34 11.82 -1.61 -12.76
CA GLN A 34 11.76 -0.69 -13.89
C GLN A 34 10.99 0.59 -13.61
N ILE A 35 10.49 0.78 -12.36
CA ILE A 35 9.68 1.95 -11.95
C ILE A 35 10.32 3.28 -12.40
N GLY A 36 11.65 3.38 -12.38
CA GLY A 36 12.36 4.58 -12.80
C GLY A 36 12.06 5.07 -14.21
N LYS A 37 11.67 4.17 -15.13
CA LYS A 37 11.29 4.50 -16.52
C LYS A 37 9.94 5.23 -16.59
N PHE A 38 9.09 5.06 -15.55
CA PHE A 38 7.72 5.55 -15.53
C PHE A 38 7.52 6.80 -14.66
N LEU A 39 8.57 7.29 -13.98
CA LEU A 39 8.47 8.43 -13.05
C LEU A 39 8.42 9.79 -13.73
N LYS A 40 8.81 9.88 -15.03
CA LYS A 40 8.74 11.14 -15.77
C LYS A 40 7.28 11.65 -15.79
N HIS A 41 7.06 12.90 -15.42
CA HIS A 41 5.73 13.54 -15.36
C HIS A 41 4.72 12.88 -14.38
N ARG A 42 5.18 12.13 -13.39
CA ARG A 42 4.32 11.56 -12.33
C ARG A 42 4.56 12.31 -11.02
N ASN A 43 3.49 12.56 -10.28
CA ASN A 43 3.52 13.22 -8.98
C ASN A 43 2.97 12.36 -7.84
N LEU A 44 2.45 11.18 -8.16
CA LEU A 44 1.94 10.22 -7.20
C LEU A 44 2.41 8.81 -7.54
N ILE A 45 2.92 8.09 -6.53
CA ILE A 45 3.28 6.67 -6.59
C ILE A 45 2.45 5.95 -5.54
N ILE A 46 1.77 4.88 -5.92
CA ILE A 46 0.99 4.07 -4.99
C ILE A 46 1.41 2.62 -5.15
N THR A 47 1.67 1.92 -4.04
CA THR A 47 1.70 0.47 -3.96
C THR A 47 0.73 0.01 -2.91
N GLN A 48 -0.11 -0.96 -3.26
CA GLN A 48 -1.08 -1.54 -2.36
C GLN A 48 -0.89 -3.05 -2.34
N SER A 49 -0.49 -3.59 -1.19
CA SER A 49 -0.21 -5.03 -1.01
C SER A 49 0.65 -5.57 -2.17
N ALA A 50 1.76 -4.91 -2.43
CA ALA A 50 2.68 -5.24 -3.53
C ALA A 50 4.14 -5.33 -3.05
N LEU A 51 4.56 -4.46 -2.12
CA LEU A 51 5.96 -4.40 -1.66
C LEU A 51 6.39 -5.70 -0.96
N GLU A 52 5.47 -6.39 -0.28
CA GLU A 52 5.71 -7.69 0.34
C GLU A 52 6.10 -8.77 -0.67
N HIS A 53 5.77 -8.58 -1.95
CA HIS A 53 6.12 -9.48 -3.05
C HIS A 53 7.42 -9.09 -3.76
N PHE A 54 8.05 -7.96 -3.40
CA PHE A 54 9.32 -7.56 -4.00
C PHE A 54 10.48 -8.22 -3.27
N LYS A 55 11.25 -9.07 -3.96
CA LYS A 55 12.40 -9.75 -3.38
C LYS A 55 13.40 -8.77 -2.75
N TYR A 56 13.63 -7.62 -3.38
CA TYR A 56 14.54 -6.56 -2.95
C TYR A 56 13.80 -5.22 -2.84
N ASP A 57 12.91 -5.10 -1.86
CA ASP A 57 12.08 -3.90 -1.68
C ASP A 57 12.91 -2.60 -1.50
N LEU A 58 14.04 -2.63 -0.80
CA LEU A 58 14.91 -1.47 -0.67
C LEU A 58 15.43 -0.98 -2.02
N LYS A 59 15.77 -1.89 -2.95
CA LYS A 59 16.21 -1.55 -4.30
C LYS A 59 15.14 -0.77 -5.08
N PHE A 60 13.86 -1.12 -4.88
CA PHE A 60 12.75 -0.36 -5.47
C PHE A 60 12.76 1.10 -4.98
N PHE A 61 12.92 1.33 -3.68
CA PHE A 61 12.99 2.67 -3.10
C PHE A 61 14.26 3.44 -3.52
N GLU A 62 15.40 2.78 -3.61
CA GLU A 62 16.65 3.39 -4.11
C GLU A 62 16.50 3.88 -5.55
N ILE A 63 15.84 3.10 -6.41
CA ILE A 63 15.57 3.50 -7.80
C ILE A 63 14.69 4.75 -7.83
N ILE A 64 13.66 4.80 -7.02
CA ILE A 64 12.78 5.97 -6.90
C ILE A 64 13.60 7.19 -6.44
N GLN A 65 14.36 7.05 -5.35
CA GLN A 65 15.18 8.13 -4.80
C GLN A 65 16.17 8.70 -5.83
N LYS A 66 16.87 7.83 -6.56
CA LYS A 66 17.83 8.25 -7.59
C LYS A 66 17.18 8.96 -8.78
N LYS A 67 15.92 8.68 -9.06
CA LYS A 67 15.21 9.23 -10.22
C LYS A 67 14.37 10.47 -9.92
N ILE A 68 14.08 10.75 -8.65
CA ILE A 68 13.35 11.96 -8.25
C ILE A 68 14.31 13.14 -8.21
N SER A 69 14.05 14.13 -9.06
CA SER A 69 14.77 15.42 -9.02
C SER A 69 14.46 16.17 -7.71
N SER A 70 15.46 16.89 -7.18
CA SER A 70 15.34 17.72 -5.98
C SER A 70 14.28 18.83 -6.06
N LYS A 71 13.84 19.20 -7.27
CA LYS A 71 12.80 20.22 -7.49
C LYS A 71 11.40 19.63 -7.67
N LYS A 72 11.26 18.31 -7.83
CA LYS A 72 10.00 17.68 -8.18
C LYS A 72 9.21 17.29 -6.95
N LYS A 73 7.99 17.84 -6.79
CA LYS A 73 7.05 17.41 -5.76
C LYS A 73 6.43 16.06 -6.13
N ILE A 74 6.63 15.05 -5.31
CA ILE A 74 6.07 13.70 -5.47
C ILE A 74 5.56 13.21 -4.12
N ILE A 75 4.41 12.56 -4.14
CA ILE A 75 3.87 11.82 -3.00
C ILE A 75 4.00 10.34 -3.30
N GLN A 76 4.52 9.57 -2.35
CA GLN A 76 4.46 8.12 -2.37
C GLN A 76 3.52 7.65 -1.26
N ILE A 77 2.68 6.66 -1.56
CA ILE A 77 1.79 6.00 -0.61
C ILE A 77 1.97 4.50 -0.75
N HIS A 78 2.47 3.87 0.30
CA HIS A 78 2.74 2.44 0.32
C HIS A 78 1.93 1.77 1.43
N LEU A 79 0.96 0.94 1.04
CA LEU A 79 0.22 0.09 1.96
C LEU A 79 0.90 -1.27 2.04
N VAL A 80 1.40 -1.61 3.22
CA VAL A 80 2.14 -2.84 3.48
C VAL A 80 1.55 -3.62 4.65
N PRO A 81 1.52 -4.96 4.60
CA PRO A 81 1.03 -5.75 5.71
C PRO A 81 1.97 -5.61 6.92
N SER A 82 1.39 -5.37 8.08
CA SER A 82 2.11 -5.37 9.35
C SER A 82 2.51 -6.79 9.74
N TYR A 83 3.60 -6.93 10.51
CA TYR A 83 3.99 -8.23 11.05
C TYR A 83 2.91 -8.83 11.98
N THR A 84 2.07 -8.00 12.60
CA THR A 84 0.96 -8.45 13.43
C THR A 84 -0.18 -9.07 12.63
N SER A 85 -0.21 -8.86 11.31
CA SER A 85 -1.13 -9.54 10.39
C SER A 85 -0.62 -10.91 9.91
N LEU A 86 0.52 -11.39 10.42
CA LEU A 86 1.14 -12.65 10.02
C LEU A 86 0.16 -13.83 10.11
N PHE A 87 -0.61 -13.91 11.20
CA PHE A 87 -1.62 -14.97 11.38
C PHE A 87 -2.73 -14.96 10.32
N THR A 88 -3.02 -13.78 9.75
CA THR A 88 -4.03 -13.64 8.69
C THR A 88 -3.48 -14.03 7.32
N TYR A 89 -2.21 -13.74 7.09
CA TYR A 89 -1.55 -13.87 5.78
C TYR A 89 -0.31 -14.78 5.86
N LEU A 90 -0.43 -15.92 6.54
CA LEU A 90 0.65 -16.92 6.60
C LEU A 90 1.12 -17.27 5.18
N CYS A 91 2.42 -17.24 4.97
CA CYS A 91 3.06 -17.55 3.69
C CYS A 91 2.68 -16.62 2.52
N HIS A 92 2.19 -15.39 2.79
CA HIS A 92 1.86 -14.43 1.76
C HIS A 92 2.99 -13.43 1.54
N GLY A 93 3.63 -13.49 0.37
CA GLY A 93 4.76 -12.64 0.02
C GLY A 93 6.08 -13.06 0.68
N TYR A 94 7.12 -12.24 0.48
CA TYR A 94 8.45 -12.47 1.05
C TYR A 94 8.59 -11.96 2.48
N ARG A 95 7.72 -11.03 2.92
CA ARG A 95 7.85 -10.38 4.23
C ARG A 95 6.58 -9.69 4.72
N HIS A 96 6.55 -9.52 6.04
CA HIS A 96 5.66 -8.60 6.74
C HIS A 96 6.52 -7.48 7.32
N TYR A 97 5.96 -6.29 7.42
CA TYR A 97 6.69 -5.10 7.83
C TYR A 97 6.54 -4.85 9.33
N ASN A 98 7.66 -4.63 10.00
CA ASN A 98 7.74 -4.10 11.34
C ASN A 98 8.39 -2.70 11.31
N LEU A 99 8.47 -2.04 12.47
CA LEU A 99 9.05 -0.70 12.55
C LEU A 99 10.53 -0.65 12.10
N ASN A 100 11.30 -1.72 12.30
CA ASN A 100 12.67 -1.81 11.83
C ASN A 100 12.74 -1.85 10.29
N SER A 101 11.88 -2.64 9.66
CA SER A 101 11.79 -2.69 8.19
C SER A 101 11.42 -1.32 7.62
N ILE A 102 10.42 -0.66 8.22
CA ILE A 102 10.01 0.70 7.84
C ILE A 102 11.15 1.70 8.05
N SER A 103 11.85 1.63 9.18
CA SER A 103 13.00 2.50 9.48
C SER A 103 14.11 2.38 8.42
N ARG A 104 14.39 1.16 7.92
CA ARG A 104 15.35 0.95 6.83
C ARG A 104 14.94 1.67 5.55
N ILE A 105 13.66 1.62 5.19
CA ILE A 105 13.12 2.34 4.03
C ILE A 105 13.22 3.85 4.25
N THR A 106 12.80 4.34 5.40
CA THR A 106 12.77 5.79 5.69
C THR A 106 14.16 6.42 5.69
N ARG A 107 15.20 5.66 6.10
CA ARG A 107 16.60 6.13 6.06
C ARG A 107 17.05 6.50 4.65
N LEU A 108 16.51 5.88 3.61
CA LEU A 108 16.83 6.23 2.22
C LEU A 108 16.35 7.65 1.86
N PHE A 109 15.34 8.18 2.56
CA PHE A 109 14.66 9.42 2.21
C PHE A 109 14.89 10.58 3.20
N LYS A 110 15.94 10.51 4.04
CA LYS A 110 16.19 11.51 5.10
C LYS A 110 16.37 12.94 4.61
N LYS A 111 16.89 13.14 3.39
CA LYS A 111 17.12 14.47 2.83
C LYS A 111 15.90 14.93 2.00
N ASN A 112 15.33 16.09 2.34
CA ASN A 112 14.25 16.74 1.58
C ASN A 112 12.92 15.96 1.51
N CYS A 113 12.66 15.06 2.43
CA CYS A 113 11.42 14.31 2.49
C CYS A 113 10.77 14.43 3.87
N GLN A 114 9.46 14.60 3.88
CA GLN A 114 8.64 14.40 5.07
C GLN A 114 8.03 13.00 4.99
N ILE A 115 8.04 12.29 6.10
CA ILE A 115 7.58 10.90 6.15
C ILE A 115 6.54 10.78 7.24
N LYS A 116 5.39 10.19 6.90
CA LYS A 116 4.35 9.81 7.86
C LYS A 116 4.14 8.31 7.81
N LEU A 117 3.98 7.71 8.97
CA LEU A 117 3.61 6.31 9.13
C LEU A 117 2.28 6.25 9.85
N LEU A 118 1.29 5.66 9.21
CA LEU A 118 -0.05 5.46 9.77
C LEU A 118 -0.24 3.97 10.04
N ALA A 119 -0.64 3.63 11.26
CA ALA A 119 -1.08 2.30 11.63
C ALA A 119 -2.56 2.15 11.27
N LEU A 120 -2.89 1.13 10.48
CA LEU A 120 -4.24 0.88 9.98
C LEU A 120 -4.76 -0.45 10.51
N GLY A 121 -6.01 -0.43 11.01
CA GLY A 121 -6.65 -1.58 11.62
C GLY A 121 -6.36 -1.69 13.12
N SER A 122 -6.73 -2.83 13.70
CA SER A 122 -6.61 -3.12 15.13
C SER A 122 -6.58 -4.62 15.40
N SER A 123 -6.36 -5.00 16.65
CA SER A 123 -6.46 -6.40 17.11
C SER A 123 -7.80 -7.03 16.74
N LYS A 124 -8.91 -6.29 16.87
CA LYS A 124 -10.25 -6.75 16.52
C LYS A 124 -10.38 -7.09 15.04
N LEU A 125 -9.80 -6.24 14.18
CA LEU A 125 -9.79 -6.49 12.73
C LEU A 125 -8.89 -7.68 12.36
N ASN A 126 -7.73 -7.82 13.00
CA ASN A 126 -6.85 -8.98 12.83
C ASN A 126 -7.58 -10.28 13.19
N TRP A 127 -8.25 -10.30 14.35
CA TRP A 127 -9.01 -11.47 14.80
C TRP A 127 -10.17 -11.81 13.86
N PHE A 128 -10.90 -10.79 13.39
CA PHE A 128 -11.97 -10.97 12.42
C PHE A 128 -11.46 -11.60 11.11
N HIS A 129 -10.35 -11.11 10.58
CA HIS A 129 -9.72 -11.66 9.39
C HIS A 129 -9.23 -13.08 9.61
N PHE A 130 -8.53 -13.33 10.72
CA PHE A 130 -8.05 -14.68 11.06
C PHE A 130 -9.20 -15.69 11.08
N LYS A 131 -10.28 -15.39 11.79
CA LYS A 131 -11.45 -16.27 11.89
C LYS A 131 -12.13 -16.52 10.54
N ASN A 132 -12.29 -15.46 9.73
CA ASN A 132 -13.11 -15.55 8.52
C ASN A 132 -12.31 -15.86 7.24
N ILE A 133 -11.02 -15.56 7.20
CA ILE A 133 -10.17 -15.81 6.03
C ILE A 133 -9.29 -17.04 6.28
N THR A 134 -8.52 -17.06 7.37
CA THR A 134 -7.53 -18.11 7.61
C THR A 134 -8.19 -19.42 7.99
N LEU A 135 -9.12 -19.40 8.94
CA LEU A 135 -9.82 -20.61 9.40
C LEU A 135 -10.98 -21.02 8.50
N ASN A 136 -11.53 -20.11 7.70
CA ASN A 136 -12.76 -20.37 6.92
C ASN A 136 -12.60 -20.04 5.43
N LYS A 137 -11.53 -20.56 4.83
CA LYS A 137 -11.11 -20.28 3.46
C LYS A 137 -12.19 -20.53 2.40
N LYS A 138 -13.05 -21.56 2.62
CA LYS A 138 -14.15 -21.90 1.70
C LYS A 138 -15.21 -20.81 1.61
N ASN A 139 -15.49 -20.11 2.70
CA ASN A 139 -16.48 -19.05 2.73
C ASN A 139 -15.97 -17.75 2.13
N TYR A 140 -14.66 -17.47 2.22
CA TYR A 140 -14.07 -16.27 1.65
C TYR A 140 -14.24 -16.15 0.12
N LEU A 141 -14.10 -17.26 -0.60
CA LEU A 141 -14.24 -17.27 -2.07
C LEU A 141 -15.70 -17.07 -2.54
N LYS A 142 -16.69 -17.43 -1.71
CA LYS A 142 -18.12 -17.23 -1.99
C LYS A 142 -18.61 -15.82 -1.60
N GLN A 143 -17.82 -15.05 -0.86
CA GLN A 143 -18.20 -13.79 -0.24
C GLN A 143 -17.95 -12.55 -1.10
N LYS A 144 -17.93 -12.68 -2.42
CA LYS A 144 -17.73 -11.54 -3.35
C LYS A 144 -18.91 -10.55 -3.40
N ASP A 145 -19.99 -10.87 -2.73
CA ASP A 145 -21.19 -10.04 -2.75
C ASP A 145 -21.12 -8.98 -1.63
N VAL A 146 -21.15 -7.72 -1.99
CA VAL A 146 -21.06 -6.57 -1.07
C VAL A 146 -22.19 -6.55 -0.04
N ASN A 147 -23.32 -7.19 -0.33
CA ASN A 147 -24.47 -7.34 0.58
C ASN A 147 -24.33 -8.46 1.61
N ASN A 148 -23.22 -9.18 1.58
CA ASN A 148 -23.01 -10.31 2.46
C ASN A 148 -22.75 -9.84 3.92
N ASN A 149 -23.20 -10.65 4.87
CA ASN A 149 -23.03 -10.46 6.32
C ASN A 149 -21.56 -10.23 6.74
N TYR A 150 -20.61 -10.83 5.99
CA TYR A 150 -19.18 -10.61 6.16
C TYR A 150 -18.80 -9.13 5.94
N TYR A 151 -19.21 -8.53 4.81
CA TYR A 151 -18.87 -7.13 4.51
C TYR A 151 -19.54 -6.15 5.45
N ARG A 152 -20.78 -6.41 5.89
CA ARG A 152 -21.46 -5.59 6.90
C ARG A 152 -20.69 -5.58 8.22
N LYS A 153 -20.27 -6.76 8.70
CA LYS A 153 -19.44 -6.89 9.91
C LYS A 153 -18.08 -6.24 9.73
N LEU A 154 -17.43 -6.44 8.58
CA LEU A 154 -16.15 -5.81 8.27
C LEU A 154 -16.23 -4.28 8.32
N ILE A 155 -17.24 -3.69 7.66
CA ILE A 155 -17.48 -2.24 7.66
C ILE A 155 -17.76 -1.73 9.08
N SER A 156 -18.56 -2.45 9.87
CA SER A 156 -18.82 -2.11 11.27
C SER A 156 -17.53 -2.04 12.09
N ILE A 157 -16.65 -3.05 11.96
CA ILE A 157 -15.36 -3.08 12.66
C ILE A 157 -14.44 -1.95 12.20
N ILE A 158 -14.41 -1.66 10.91
CA ILE A 158 -13.60 -0.56 10.35
C ILE A 158 -14.10 0.78 10.91
N ASN A 159 -15.41 1.02 10.92
CA ASN A 159 -16.00 2.24 11.45
C ASN A 159 -15.74 2.41 12.95
N GLU A 160 -15.81 1.33 13.72
CA GLU A 160 -15.46 1.32 15.13
C GLU A 160 -13.97 1.66 15.33
N ASN A 161 -13.06 1.07 14.52
CA ASN A 161 -11.64 1.35 14.58
C ASN A 161 -11.29 2.79 14.20
N VAL A 162 -12.04 3.42 13.31
CA VAL A 162 -11.85 4.84 12.96
C VAL A 162 -12.20 5.72 14.16
N ARG A 163 -13.23 5.37 14.92
CA ARG A 163 -13.68 6.11 16.11
C ARG A 163 -12.84 5.82 17.35
N SER A 164 -12.32 4.61 17.48
CA SER A 164 -11.48 4.20 18.61
C SER A 164 -10.05 4.74 18.44
N LYS A 165 -9.41 5.08 19.56
CA LYS A 165 -7.98 5.41 19.58
C LYS A 165 -7.08 4.17 19.63
N ASP A 166 -7.66 2.96 19.68
CA ASP A 166 -6.90 1.72 19.71
C ASP A 166 -6.20 1.48 18.37
N LYS A 167 -4.90 1.61 18.36
CA LYS A 167 -4.00 1.31 17.24
C LYS A 167 -3.09 0.12 17.55
N SER A 168 -3.43 -0.65 18.57
CA SER A 168 -2.71 -1.87 18.90
C SER A 168 -2.83 -2.89 17.77
N LEU A 169 -1.76 -3.61 17.49
CA LEU A 169 -1.69 -4.67 16.50
C LEU A 169 -2.30 -4.29 15.13
N PRO A 170 -1.77 -3.30 14.44
CA PRO A 170 -2.32 -2.87 13.16
C PRO A 170 -2.24 -3.99 12.10
N ASN A 171 -3.22 -4.05 11.21
CA ASN A 171 -3.21 -4.97 10.08
C ASN A 171 -2.23 -4.54 8.99
N PHE A 172 -2.18 -3.23 8.74
CA PHE A 172 -1.35 -2.62 7.72
C PHE A 172 -0.64 -1.38 8.26
N TYR A 173 0.45 -1.03 7.61
CA TYR A 173 1.04 0.29 7.68
C TYR A 173 0.81 1.02 6.36
N ALA A 174 0.44 2.32 6.45
CA ALA A 174 0.52 3.23 5.33
C ALA A 174 1.76 4.11 5.51
N LEU A 175 2.79 3.88 4.71
CA LEU A 175 3.98 4.70 4.63
C LEU A 175 3.76 5.77 3.58
N VAL A 176 3.72 7.05 4.00
CA VAL A 176 3.53 8.21 3.11
C VAL A 176 4.81 9.02 3.10
N ILE A 177 5.38 9.23 1.92
CA ILE A 177 6.62 9.98 1.71
C ILE A 177 6.34 11.17 0.80
N PHE A 178 6.58 12.37 1.31
CA PHE A 178 6.42 13.63 0.60
C PHE A 178 7.79 14.17 0.19
N HIS A 179 8.04 14.26 -1.11
CA HIS A 179 9.29 14.79 -1.66
C HIS A 179 9.16 16.27 -1.97
N ASN A 180 10.10 17.08 -1.47
CA ASN A 180 10.26 18.51 -1.79
C ASN A 180 9.03 19.37 -1.44
N PHE A 181 8.29 19.01 -0.41
CA PHE A 181 7.26 19.84 0.18
C PHE A 181 7.90 20.73 1.25
N LYS A 182 7.86 22.06 1.07
CA LYS A 182 8.48 23.04 1.98
C LYS A 182 7.69 23.23 3.28
N GLU A 183 6.38 23.12 3.23
CA GLU A 183 5.51 23.27 4.39
C GLU A 183 5.50 21.98 5.22
N LYS A 184 5.63 22.12 6.56
CA LYS A 184 5.34 21.00 7.45
C LYS A 184 3.88 20.61 7.22
N ILE A 185 3.66 19.42 6.72
CA ILE A 185 2.32 18.86 6.55
C ILE A 185 1.81 18.53 7.95
N HIS A 186 1.18 19.53 8.58
CA HIS A 186 0.50 19.37 9.86
C HIS A 186 -0.79 18.58 9.61
N ASN A 187 -0.99 17.54 10.38
CA ASN A 187 -2.24 16.78 10.57
C ASN A 187 -3.04 16.41 9.30
N ILE A 188 -2.72 15.24 8.74
CA ILE A 188 -3.70 14.38 8.07
C ILE A 188 -3.99 13.20 9.00
#